data_39f769edec6801d7d284ed7ff210bcc1
#
_entry.id   39f769edec6801d7d284ed7ff210bcc1
#
_cell.length_a   1.000
_cell.length_b   1.000
_cell.length_c   1.000
_cell.angle_alpha   90.00
_cell.angle_beta   90.00
_cell.angle_gamma   90.00
#
_symmetry.space_group_name_H-M   'P 1'
#
loop_
_entity.id
_entity.type
_entity.pdbx_description
1 polymer ?
#
loop_
_entity_poly.entity_id
_entity_poly.type
_entity_poly.pdbx_seq_one_letter_code
_entity_poly.pdbx_strand_id
1 'polypeptide(L)'
;MYHKWLRSFNAVAKKGLFAAAGRSLNIGQSTVTTQVKALNERFKVELFHRKGHQIWLSDTGRALYDITQGIFAQEEEAIELLRGSSEFESGVLRLAGVGPFDLMEIVETFSKRYPRPVLSISVEKHNETLAALLDYSLDVGVFAHEITENDIHCVYYGSHEVVIMVPRDRP
;
A
#
# COMPACT_ATOMS: atom_id res chain seq x y z
N MET A 1 -17.86 -11.47 -13.26
CA MET A 1 -18.69 -10.25 -13.22
C MET A 1 -18.31 -9.38 -12.01
N TYR A 2 -18.34 -9.90 -10.80
CA TYR A 2 -18.04 -9.15 -9.56
C TYR A 2 -16.62 -8.59 -9.48
N HIS A 3 -15.62 -9.28 -9.98
CA HIS A 3 -14.23 -8.81 -9.97
C HIS A 3 -14.06 -7.40 -10.58
N LYS A 4 -14.67 -7.12 -11.74
CA LYS A 4 -14.62 -5.77 -12.35
C LYS A 4 -15.30 -4.71 -11.48
N TRP A 5 -16.38 -5.06 -10.80
CA TRP A 5 -17.11 -4.15 -9.93
C TRP A 5 -16.30 -3.84 -8.65
N LEU A 6 -15.70 -4.87 -8.05
CA LEU A 6 -14.81 -4.72 -6.89
C LEU A 6 -13.57 -3.90 -7.25
N ARG A 7 -13.00 -4.12 -8.44
CA ARG A 7 -11.84 -3.35 -8.91
C ARG A 7 -12.19 -1.87 -9.09
N SER A 8 -13.35 -1.56 -9.66
CA SER A 8 -13.84 -0.17 -9.75
C SER A 8 -14.11 0.45 -8.39
N PHE A 9 -14.73 -0.29 -7.47
CA PHE A 9 -14.94 0.15 -6.11
C PHE A 9 -13.61 0.47 -5.40
N ASN A 10 -12.66 -0.46 -5.41
CA ASN A 10 -11.35 -0.30 -4.80
C ASN A 10 -10.59 0.93 -5.36
N ALA A 11 -10.63 1.13 -6.68
CA ALA A 11 -10.01 2.27 -7.32
C ALA A 11 -10.65 3.61 -6.90
N VAL A 12 -11.99 3.66 -6.73
CA VAL A 12 -12.68 4.85 -6.23
C VAL A 12 -12.34 5.11 -4.77
N ALA A 13 -12.30 4.07 -3.94
CA ALA A 13 -11.91 4.18 -2.53
C ALA A 13 -10.48 4.71 -2.37
N LYS A 14 -9.53 4.19 -3.15
CA LYS A 14 -8.12 4.62 -3.13
C LYS A 14 -7.91 6.04 -3.66
N LYS A 15 -8.64 6.45 -4.71
CA LYS A 15 -8.43 7.75 -5.39
C LYS A 15 -9.33 8.88 -4.89
N GLY A 16 -10.38 8.58 -4.12
CA GLY A 16 -11.34 9.56 -3.62
C GLY A 16 -12.25 10.21 -4.69
N LEU A 17 -12.08 9.84 -5.98
CA LEU A 17 -12.83 10.43 -7.09
C LEU A 17 -13.09 9.40 -8.20
N PHE A 18 -14.34 9.32 -8.69
CA PHE A 18 -14.71 8.43 -9.78
C PHE A 18 -13.94 8.70 -11.08
N ALA A 19 -13.69 9.97 -11.40
CA ALA A 19 -12.92 10.34 -12.58
C ALA A 19 -11.45 9.90 -12.49
N ALA A 20 -10.83 10.02 -11.32
CA ALA A 20 -9.45 9.58 -11.08
C ALA A 20 -9.35 8.05 -11.12
N ALA A 21 -10.32 7.33 -10.57
CA ALA A 21 -10.43 5.89 -10.66
C ALA A 21 -10.56 5.42 -12.13
N GLY A 22 -11.40 6.09 -12.93
CA GLY A 22 -11.54 5.78 -14.36
C GLY A 22 -10.22 5.91 -15.11
N ARG A 23 -9.48 6.99 -14.87
CA ARG A 23 -8.14 7.16 -15.46
C ARG A 23 -7.17 6.07 -15.04
N SER A 24 -7.14 5.71 -13.75
CA SER A 24 -6.22 4.67 -13.25
C SER A 24 -6.52 3.26 -13.78
N LEU A 25 -7.77 3.02 -14.15
CA LEU A 25 -8.21 1.74 -14.72
C LEU A 25 -8.27 1.73 -16.26
N ASN A 26 -7.93 2.85 -16.91
CA ASN A 26 -8.08 3.03 -18.37
C ASN A 26 -9.50 2.77 -18.88
N ILE A 27 -10.52 3.19 -18.11
CA ILE A 27 -11.94 3.09 -18.48
C ILE A 27 -12.65 4.43 -18.23
N GLY A 28 -13.81 4.60 -18.85
CA GLY A 28 -14.62 5.81 -18.65
C GLY A 28 -15.13 5.95 -17.21
N GLN A 29 -15.24 7.20 -16.73
CA GLN A 29 -15.85 7.48 -15.41
C GLN A 29 -17.28 6.92 -15.31
N SER A 30 -18.07 6.98 -16.38
CA SER A 30 -19.43 6.41 -16.45
C SER A 30 -19.43 4.91 -16.18
N THR A 31 -18.46 4.20 -16.74
CA THR A 31 -18.29 2.75 -16.53
C THR A 31 -18.00 2.44 -15.06
N VAL A 32 -17.06 3.19 -14.44
CA VAL A 32 -16.77 3.04 -13.00
C VAL A 32 -18.01 3.28 -12.17
N THR A 33 -18.74 4.37 -12.46
CA THR A 33 -19.98 4.72 -11.75
C THR A 33 -21.03 3.61 -11.86
N THR A 34 -21.24 3.07 -13.07
CA THR A 34 -22.17 1.97 -13.31
C THR A 34 -21.79 0.71 -12.56
N GLN A 35 -20.50 0.37 -12.52
CA GLN A 35 -20.01 -0.83 -11.83
C GLN A 35 -20.17 -0.73 -10.32
N VAL A 36 -19.83 0.41 -9.72
CA VAL A 36 -20.05 0.65 -8.28
C VAL A 36 -21.54 0.66 -7.94
N LYS A 37 -22.37 1.29 -8.79
CA LYS A 37 -23.82 1.28 -8.61
C LYS A 37 -24.38 -0.15 -8.66
N ALA A 38 -23.89 -0.98 -9.58
CA ALA A 38 -24.30 -2.38 -9.70
C ALA A 38 -23.97 -3.20 -8.43
N LEU A 39 -22.82 -2.91 -7.75
CA LEU A 39 -22.53 -3.50 -6.43
C LEU A 39 -23.57 -3.09 -5.39
N ASN A 40 -23.83 -1.80 -5.26
CA ASN A 40 -24.78 -1.26 -4.29
C ASN A 40 -26.19 -1.89 -4.48
N GLU A 41 -26.67 -1.92 -5.73
CA GLU A 41 -28.00 -2.45 -6.07
C GLU A 41 -28.09 -3.98 -5.84
N ARG A 42 -27.05 -4.71 -6.26
CA ARG A 42 -27.05 -6.18 -6.16
C ARG A 42 -27.07 -6.67 -4.73
N PHE A 43 -26.32 -5.99 -3.85
CA PHE A 43 -26.19 -6.40 -2.44
C PHE A 43 -27.00 -5.54 -1.48
N LYS A 44 -27.74 -4.54 -2.00
CA LYS A 44 -28.57 -3.60 -1.23
C LYS A 44 -27.76 -2.89 -0.13
N VAL A 45 -26.57 -2.45 -0.48
CA VAL A 45 -25.64 -1.73 0.40
C VAL A 45 -25.32 -0.35 -0.16
N GLU A 46 -24.91 0.56 0.72
CA GLU A 46 -24.32 1.83 0.33
C GLU A 46 -22.83 1.79 0.69
N LEU A 47 -21.95 1.84 -0.31
CA LEU A 47 -20.50 1.74 -0.13
C LEU A 47 -19.83 3.10 0.03
N PHE A 48 -20.45 4.15 -0.52
CA PHE A 48 -19.96 5.52 -0.43
C PHE A 48 -21.05 6.48 -0.01
N HIS A 49 -20.73 7.34 0.93
CA HIS A 49 -21.52 8.54 1.20
C HIS A 49 -21.10 9.70 0.29
N ARG A 50 -22.03 10.58 -0.06
CA ARG A 50 -21.79 11.77 -0.89
C ARG A 50 -22.32 13.02 -0.22
N LYS A 51 -21.52 14.08 -0.22
CA LYS A 51 -21.94 15.42 0.16
C LYS A 51 -21.32 16.44 -0.81
N GLY A 52 -22.13 16.95 -1.71
CA GLY A 52 -21.65 17.78 -2.82
C GLY A 52 -20.71 17.01 -3.74
N HIS A 53 -19.49 17.49 -3.89
CA HIS A 53 -18.45 16.85 -4.70
C HIS A 53 -17.56 15.87 -3.93
N GLN A 54 -17.71 15.79 -2.61
CA GLN A 54 -16.91 14.88 -1.77
C GLN A 54 -17.59 13.53 -1.66
N ILE A 55 -16.77 12.49 -1.67
CA ILE A 55 -17.17 11.12 -1.43
C ILE A 55 -16.27 10.52 -0.34
N TRP A 56 -16.87 9.72 0.54
CA TRP A 56 -16.13 8.95 1.54
C TRP A 56 -16.79 7.60 1.75
N LEU A 57 -16.04 6.65 2.24
CA LEU A 57 -16.54 5.29 2.49
C LEU A 57 -17.58 5.27 3.61
N SER A 58 -18.64 4.48 3.43
CA SER A 58 -19.49 4.04 4.53
C SER A 58 -18.76 3.01 5.39
N ASP A 59 -19.31 2.58 6.52
CA ASP A 59 -18.73 1.51 7.34
C ASP A 59 -18.59 0.20 6.56
N THR A 60 -19.64 -0.17 5.80
CA THR A 60 -19.61 -1.32 4.89
C THR A 60 -18.56 -1.12 3.78
N GLY A 61 -18.47 0.11 3.25
CA GLY A 61 -17.44 0.47 2.26
C GLY A 61 -16.03 0.33 2.81
N ARG A 62 -15.78 0.75 4.05
CA ARG A 62 -14.47 0.61 4.70
C ARG A 62 -14.08 -0.85 4.86
N ALA A 63 -14.96 -1.66 5.46
CA ALA A 63 -14.72 -3.09 5.61
C ALA A 63 -14.48 -3.80 4.25
N LEU A 64 -15.25 -3.43 3.21
CA LEU A 64 -15.03 -3.98 1.88
C LEU A 64 -13.71 -3.51 1.25
N TYR A 65 -13.29 -2.26 1.53
CA TYR A 65 -12.04 -1.72 1.03
C TYR A 65 -10.85 -2.48 1.60
N ASP A 66 -10.82 -2.72 2.91
CA ASP A 66 -9.76 -3.48 3.58
C ASP A 66 -9.62 -4.90 2.96
N ILE A 67 -10.74 -5.58 2.70
CA ILE A 67 -10.73 -6.89 2.03
C ILE A 67 -10.22 -6.78 0.58
N THR A 68 -10.72 -5.80 -0.17
CA THR A 68 -10.38 -5.69 -1.61
C THR A 68 -8.94 -5.26 -1.85
N GLN A 69 -8.32 -4.53 -0.94
CA GLN A 69 -6.88 -4.24 -0.99
C GLN A 69 -6.06 -5.54 -1.00
N GLY A 70 -6.33 -6.47 -0.09
CA GLY A 70 -5.65 -7.76 -0.06
C GLY A 70 -5.87 -8.58 -1.34
N ILE A 71 -7.11 -8.63 -1.85
CA ILE A 71 -7.42 -9.36 -3.10
C ILE A 71 -6.59 -8.82 -4.27
N PHE A 72 -6.52 -7.49 -4.45
CA PHE A 72 -5.82 -6.90 -5.59
C PHE A 72 -4.30 -6.89 -5.42
N ALA A 73 -3.79 -6.88 -4.18
CA ALA A 73 -2.38 -7.11 -3.92
C ALA A 73 -1.95 -8.54 -4.32
N GLN A 74 -2.75 -9.55 -3.96
CA GLN A 74 -2.49 -10.94 -4.37
C GLN A 74 -2.64 -11.16 -5.88
N GLU A 75 -3.59 -10.47 -6.54
CA GLU A 75 -3.71 -10.50 -8.00
C GLU A 75 -2.44 -9.96 -8.67
N GLU A 76 -1.92 -8.83 -8.17
CA GLU A 76 -0.69 -8.22 -8.66
C GLU A 76 0.51 -9.16 -8.46
N GLU A 77 0.64 -9.75 -7.27
CA GLU A 77 1.68 -10.73 -6.95
C GLU A 77 1.63 -11.95 -7.88
N ALA A 78 0.43 -12.48 -8.15
CA ALA A 78 0.26 -13.59 -9.09
C ALA A 78 0.68 -13.23 -10.51
N ILE A 79 0.37 -12.01 -10.97
CA ILE A 79 0.78 -11.53 -12.28
C ILE A 79 2.29 -11.29 -12.34
N GLU A 80 2.89 -10.73 -11.28
CA GLU A 80 4.34 -10.57 -11.17
C GLU A 80 5.05 -11.94 -11.17
N LEU A 81 4.52 -12.93 -10.45
CA LEU A 81 5.05 -14.31 -10.50
C LEU A 81 5.04 -14.87 -11.92
N LEU A 82 3.97 -14.65 -12.69
CA LEU A 82 3.87 -15.09 -14.07
C LEU A 82 4.82 -14.34 -15.01
N ARG A 83 5.06 -13.06 -14.75
CA ARG A 83 6.06 -12.25 -15.46
C ARG A 83 7.48 -12.63 -15.07
N GLY A 84 7.69 -12.92 -13.80
CA GLY A 84 8.98 -13.23 -13.19
C GLY A 84 9.44 -14.68 -13.31
N SER A 85 8.73 -15.55 -14.08
CA SER A 85 9.21 -16.91 -14.38
C SER A 85 10.48 -16.94 -15.25
N SER A 86 11.04 -15.80 -15.57
CA SER A 86 12.40 -15.62 -16.05
C SER A 86 13.14 -14.63 -15.13
N GLU A 87 13.74 -15.15 -14.03
CA GLU A 87 14.67 -14.44 -13.13
C GLU A 87 14.13 -13.10 -12.58
N PHE A 88 14.36 -12.74 -11.34
CA PHE A 88 14.03 -11.47 -10.64
C PHE A 88 14.34 -10.18 -11.44
N GLU A 89 13.79 -10.05 -12.66
CA GLU A 89 14.25 -9.12 -13.67
C GLU A 89 13.46 -7.81 -13.74
N SER A 90 12.26 -7.75 -13.16
CA SER A 90 11.46 -6.50 -13.19
C SER A 90 10.43 -6.49 -12.07
N GLY A 91 10.27 -5.36 -11.42
CA GLY A 91 9.30 -5.13 -10.34
C GLY A 91 9.65 -3.85 -9.61
N VAL A 92 8.71 -3.34 -8.83
CA VAL A 92 8.93 -2.22 -7.91
C VAL A 92 8.89 -2.78 -6.49
N LEU A 93 9.99 -2.70 -5.77
CA LEU A 93 10.03 -2.98 -4.33
C LEU A 93 9.86 -1.66 -3.56
N ARG A 94 8.80 -1.58 -2.77
CA ARG A 94 8.47 -0.40 -1.97
C ARG A 94 8.97 -0.59 -0.55
N LEU A 95 9.90 0.28 -0.14
CA LEU A 95 10.48 0.25 1.21
C LEU A 95 10.17 1.56 1.93
N ALA A 96 9.84 1.47 3.20
CA ALA A 96 9.79 2.64 4.08
C ALA A 96 10.45 2.33 5.43
N GLY A 97 10.89 3.37 6.11
CA GLY A 97 11.43 3.26 7.45
C GLY A 97 11.44 4.58 8.19
N VAL A 98 11.59 4.51 9.51
CA VAL A 98 11.57 5.67 10.39
C VAL A 98 12.86 6.50 10.27
N GLY A 99 13.96 5.88 9.83
CA GLY A 99 15.25 6.53 9.66
C GLY A 99 15.88 6.25 8.30
N PRO A 100 16.55 7.23 7.67
CA PRO A 100 17.16 7.04 6.37
C PRO A 100 18.40 6.13 6.40
N PHE A 101 19.11 6.06 7.52
CA PHE A 101 20.39 5.34 7.62
C PHE A 101 20.21 3.83 7.42
N ASP A 102 19.27 3.22 8.14
CA ASP A 102 18.99 1.79 8.07
C ASP A 102 18.50 1.38 6.66
N LEU A 103 17.66 2.24 6.05
CA LEU A 103 17.18 2.04 4.70
C LEU A 103 18.32 2.06 3.66
N MET A 104 19.28 2.98 3.80
CA MET A 104 20.37 3.13 2.83
C MET A 104 21.29 1.90 2.78
N GLU A 105 21.56 1.27 3.91
CA GLU A 105 22.39 0.05 3.97
C GLU A 105 21.69 -1.12 3.27
N ILE A 106 20.37 -1.29 3.52
CA ILE A 106 19.55 -2.30 2.85
C ILE A 106 19.52 -2.07 1.36
N VAL A 107 19.24 -0.81 0.94
CA VAL A 107 19.15 -0.40 -0.46
C VAL A 107 20.47 -0.63 -1.20
N GLU A 108 21.60 -0.25 -0.60
CA GLU A 108 22.91 -0.44 -1.20
C GLU A 108 23.23 -1.92 -1.41
N THR A 109 22.98 -2.74 -0.39
CA THR A 109 23.24 -4.18 -0.45
C THR A 109 22.32 -4.86 -1.47
N PHE A 110 21.03 -4.52 -1.47
CA PHE A 110 20.04 -5.07 -2.39
C PHE A 110 20.33 -4.68 -3.83
N SER A 111 20.59 -3.39 -4.11
CA SER A 111 20.87 -2.89 -5.47
C SER A 111 22.14 -3.47 -6.09
N LYS A 112 23.15 -3.76 -5.29
CA LYS A 112 24.36 -4.45 -5.75
C LYS A 112 24.08 -5.89 -6.18
N ARG A 113 23.19 -6.57 -5.47
CA ARG A 113 22.85 -7.97 -5.74
C ARG A 113 21.77 -8.11 -6.81
N TYR A 114 20.83 -7.17 -6.86
CA TYR A 114 19.70 -7.16 -7.77
C TYR A 114 19.58 -5.79 -8.48
N PRO A 115 20.31 -5.56 -9.57
CA PRO A 115 20.39 -4.23 -10.21
C PRO A 115 19.17 -3.86 -11.05
N ARG A 116 18.25 -4.78 -11.33
CA ARG A 116 17.11 -4.57 -12.23
C ARG A 116 15.81 -4.08 -11.57
N PRO A 117 15.39 -4.55 -10.36
CA PRO A 117 14.20 -4.05 -9.70
C PRO A 117 14.28 -2.55 -9.42
N VAL A 118 13.17 -1.85 -9.58
CA VAL A 118 13.05 -0.45 -9.19
C VAL A 118 12.76 -0.38 -7.70
N LEU A 119 13.58 0.35 -6.94
CA LEU A 119 13.33 0.60 -5.52
C LEU A 119 12.57 1.91 -5.36
N SER A 120 11.42 1.85 -4.71
CA SER A 120 10.67 3.01 -4.24
C SER A 120 10.91 3.15 -2.75
N ILE A 121 11.56 4.23 -2.33
CA ILE A 121 12.00 4.41 -0.95
C ILE A 121 11.32 5.63 -0.37
N SER A 122 10.74 5.51 0.81
CA SER A 122 10.19 6.62 1.58
C SER A 122 10.68 6.59 3.03
N VAL A 123 10.75 7.78 3.64
CA VAL A 123 10.99 7.93 5.08
C VAL A 123 9.70 8.43 5.69
N GLU A 124 9.09 7.63 6.54
CA GLU A 124 7.77 7.87 7.09
C GLU A 124 7.77 7.62 8.60
N LYS A 125 6.74 8.11 9.27
CA LYS A 125 6.58 7.83 10.71
C LYS A 125 6.15 6.39 10.93
N HIS A 126 6.43 5.87 12.13
CA HIS A 126 6.10 4.52 12.54
C HIS A 126 4.66 4.09 12.16
N ASN A 127 3.66 4.91 12.52
CA ASN A 127 2.26 4.57 12.27
C ASN A 127 1.88 4.62 10.78
N GLU A 128 2.52 5.49 10.02
CA GLU A 128 2.32 5.62 8.56
C GLU A 128 2.91 4.40 7.85
N THR A 129 4.14 4.00 8.22
CA THR A 129 4.80 2.79 7.70
C THR A 129 4.01 1.53 8.04
N LEU A 130 3.51 1.41 9.29
CA LEU A 130 2.71 0.27 9.72
C LEU A 130 1.37 0.19 8.94
N ALA A 131 0.67 1.32 8.80
CA ALA A 131 -0.57 1.36 8.04
C ALA A 131 -0.34 1.00 6.56
N ALA A 132 0.77 1.46 5.97
CA ALA A 132 1.12 1.16 4.59
C ALA A 132 1.48 -0.32 4.34
N LEU A 133 2.06 -1.01 5.34
CA LEU A 133 2.25 -2.47 5.30
C LEU A 133 0.91 -3.20 5.35
N LEU A 134 0.04 -2.83 6.28
CA LEU A 134 -1.26 -3.47 6.48
C LEU A 134 -2.22 -3.24 5.29
N ASP A 135 -2.08 -2.13 4.58
CA ASP A 135 -2.87 -1.82 3.39
C ASP A 135 -2.21 -2.26 2.07
N TYR A 136 -1.09 -3.00 2.16
CA TYR A 136 -0.33 -3.51 1.02
C TYR A 136 0.17 -2.41 0.05
N SER A 137 0.28 -1.17 0.48
CA SER A 137 0.89 -0.09 -0.30
C SER A 137 2.41 -0.04 -0.15
N LEU A 138 2.94 -0.79 0.83
CA LEU A 138 4.35 -0.97 1.14
C LEU A 138 4.68 -2.46 1.21
N ASP A 139 5.84 -2.85 0.69
CA ASP A 139 6.29 -4.25 0.67
C ASP A 139 7.20 -4.57 1.87
N VAL A 140 8.04 -3.62 2.28
CA VAL A 140 8.97 -3.77 3.41
C VAL A 140 9.01 -2.51 4.26
N GLY A 141 8.86 -2.68 5.57
CA GLY A 141 9.01 -1.62 6.57
C GLY A 141 10.19 -1.86 7.50
N VAL A 142 10.98 -0.82 7.79
CA VAL A 142 12.08 -0.87 8.77
C VAL A 142 11.67 -0.09 10.01
N PHE A 143 11.67 -0.78 11.15
CA PHE A 143 11.22 -0.24 12.42
C PHE A 143 12.32 -0.31 13.49
N ALA A 144 12.29 0.63 14.43
CA ALA A 144 13.24 0.66 15.54
C ALA A 144 12.93 -0.38 16.64
N HIS A 145 11.80 -1.06 16.57
CA HIS A 145 11.40 -2.10 17.54
C HIS A 145 10.48 -3.12 16.86
N GLU A 146 10.34 -4.27 17.47
CA GLU A 146 9.48 -5.35 16.99
C GLU A 146 8.02 -4.91 16.93
N ILE A 147 7.34 -5.31 15.85
CA ILE A 147 5.91 -5.09 15.62
C ILE A 147 5.18 -6.38 15.98
N THR A 148 4.15 -6.27 16.81
CA THR A 148 3.39 -7.43 17.32
C THR A 148 2.08 -7.67 16.59
N GLU A 149 1.91 -7.10 15.41
CA GLU A 149 0.72 -7.32 14.57
C GLU A 149 0.75 -8.72 13.96
N ASN A 150 -0.40 -9.45 14.03
CA ASN A 150 -0.49 -10.84 13.61
C ASN A 150 -0.25 -11.04 12.10
N ASP A 151 -0.53 -10.02 11.29
CA ASP A 151 -0.45 -10.07 9.82
C ASP A 151 0.90 -9.59 9.28
N ILE A 152 1.86 -9.30 10.18
CA ILE A 152 3.20 -8.81 9.81
C ILE A 152 4.25 -9.83 10.26
N HIS A 153 5.09 -10.26 9.32
CA HIS A 153 6.26 -11.06 9.64
C HIS A 153 7.46 -10.16 9.95
N CYS A 154 7.98 -10.25 11.17
CA CYS A 154 9.14 -9.49 11.60
C CYS A 154 10.42 -10.32 11.56
N VAL A 155 11.48 -9.74 11.01
CA VAL A 155 12.83 -10.30 11.03
C VAL A 155 13.77 -9.32 11.71
N TYR A 156 14.50 -9.80 12.72
CA TYR A 156 15.53 -8.98 13.37
C TYR A 156 16.67 -8.69 12.39
N TYR A 157 16.96 -7.40 12.19
CA TYR A 157 17.97 -6.93 11.25
C TYR A 157 19.27 -6.52 11.96
N GLY A 158 19.16 -5.76 13.06
CA GLY A 158 20.33 -5.26 13.76
C GLY A 158 19.96 -4.44 15.01
N SER A 159 20.96 -3.91 15.70
CA SER A 159 20.78 -2.98 16.82
C SER A 159 21.75 -1.82 16.73
N HIS A 160 21.28 -0.63 17.10
CA HIS A 160 22.08 0.59 17.18
C HIS A 160 22.07 1.14 18.60
N GLU A 161 23.19 1.71 19.02
CA GLU A 161 23.28 2.40 20.31
C GLU A 161 22.56 3.76 20.22
N VAL A 162 21.68 4.04 21.17
CA VAL A 162 21.02 5.34 21.29
C VAL A 162 21.81 6.19 22.25
N VAL A 163 22.30 7.34 21.76
CA VAL A 163 23.05 8.29 22.58
C VAL A 163 22.29 9.62 22.69
N ILE A 164 22.40 10.25 23.83
CA ILE A 164 21.87 11.60 24.06
C ILE A 164 23.01 12.61 23.85
N MET A 165 22.79 13.53 22.93
CA MET A 165 23.71 14.65 22.75
C MET A 165 23.19 15.88 23.50
N VAL A 166 24.05 16.46 24.34
CA VAL A 166 23.76 17.71 25.06
C VAL A 166 24.84 18.76 24.70
N PRO A 167 24.50 20.05 24.68
CA PRO A 167 25.50 21.09 24.53
C PRO A 167 26.55 20.99 25.65
N ARG A 168 27.82 21.13 25.28
CA ARG A 168 28.97 20.95 26.20
C ARG A 168 28.99 21.97 27.33
N ASP A 169 28.40 23.15 27.13
CA ASP A 169 28.45 24.30 28.01
C ASP A 169 27.11 24.55 28.77
N ARG A 170 26.29 23.53 28.98
CA ARG A 170 25.14 23.65 29.87
C ARG A 170 25.59 23.32 31.30
N PRO A 171 25.42 24.27 32.25
CA PRO A 171 25.68 24.02 33.68
C PRO A 171 24.70 22.98 34.23
#